data_b02268824bebc1bce5b03aca7b78330e
#
_entry.id   b02268824bebc1bce5b03aca7b78330e
#
_cell.length_a   1.000
_cell.length_b   1.000
_cell.length_c   1.000
_cell.angle_alpha   90.00
_cell.angle_beta   90.00
_cell.angle_gamma   90.00
#
_symmetry.space_group_name_H-M   'P 1'
#
loop_
_entity.id
_entity.type
_entity.pdbx_description
1 polymer ?
#
loop_
_entity_poly.entity_id
_entity_poly.type
_entity_poly.pdbx_seq_one_letter_code
_entity_poly.pdbx_strand_id
1 'polypeptide(L)'
;MKKLYKIDENVILQNGIIYDPFENKKYKSDIYIKNGLIKKIEENIKSNDGLIIDCNNKIITTGFVDIHAHFREPGQENKETIKTGSMSAMAGGFTDVCIMPNTSPPIDSPEAIRFVLDKAAALPINIHPIGAITRNQLGKEISEIGGMVKNGAVAISDDGLPVVNGNVLRFALEYSCNWYLY
;
A
#
# COMPACT_ATOMS: atom_id res chain seq x y z
N MET A 1 22.15 0.32 -10.17
CA MET A 1 21.31 -0.47 -9.25
C MET A 1 20.59 -1.53 -10.07
N LYS A 2 20.80 -2.83 -9.79
CA LYS A 2 20.01 -3.88 -10.42
C LYS A 2 18.53 -3.64 -10.06
N LYS A 3 17.64 -3.64 -11.06
CA LYS A 3 16.19 -3.67 -10.84
C LYS A 3 15.87 -4.94 -10.06
N LEU A 4 15.69 -4.83 -8.75
CA LEU A 4 15.46 -5.96 -7.85
C LEU A 4 14.10 -6.66 -8.07
N TYR A 5 13.24 -6.17 -8.99
CA TYR A 5 11.81 -6.45 -8.92
C TYR A 5 11.12 -6.82 -10.23
N LYS A 6 11.87 -6.99 -11.33
CA LYS A 6 11.35 -7.72 -12.49
C LYS A 6 11.90 -9.13 -12.45
N ILE A 7 11.12 -10.05 -11.95
CA ILE A 7 11.32 -11.45 -12.27
C ILE A 7 10.85 -11.59 -13.71
N ASP A 8 11.76 -11.38 -14.66
CA ASP A 8 11.53 -11.63 -16.10
C ASP A 8 11.45 -13.14 -16.38
N GLU A 9 11.65 -13.97 -15.35
CA GLU A 9 11.60 -15.42 -15.40
C GLU A 9 10.25 -15.94 -14.88
N ASN A 10 9.85 -17.07 -15.42
CA ASN A 10 8.74 -17.80 -14.84
C ASN A 10 9.14 -18.33 -13.45
N VAL A 11 8.23 -18.35 -12.50
CA VAL A 11 8.49 -18.86 -11.14
C VAL A 11 7.48 -19.93 -10.79
N ILE A 12 7.98 -21.00 -10.17
CA ILE A 12 7.15 -22.06 -9.62
C ILE A 12 7.40 -22.10 -8.12
N LEU A 13 6.37 -21.86 -7.32
CA LEU A 13 6.39 -22.08 -5.89
C LEU A 13 5.90 -23.51 -5.65
N GLN A 14 6.77 -24.40 -5.15
CA GLN A 14 6.43 -25.82 -4.97
C GLN A 14 6.30 -26.19 -3.49
N ASN A 15 5.46 -27.21 -3.25
CA ASN A 15 5.29 -27.86 -1.94
C ASN A 15 4.73 -26.96 -0.82
N GLY A 16 4.26 -25.76 -1.12
CA GLY A 16 3.77 -24.82 -0.12
C GLY A 16 2.37 -25.15 0.40
N ILE A 17 2.04 -24.61 1.56
CA ILE A 17 0.67 -24.58 2.08
C ILE A 17 0.07 -23.23 1.70
N ILE A 18 -0.84 -23.22 0.75
CA ILE A 18 -1.56 -22.00 0.35
C ILE A 18 -2.61 -21.69 1.41
N TYR A 19 -2.62 -20.44 1.88
CA TYR A 19 -3.69 -19.90 2.69
C TYR A 19 -4.46 -18.88 1.86
N ASP A 20 -5.72 -19.19 1.57
CA ASP A 20 -6.65 -18.29 0.91
C ASP A 20 -7.44 -17.52 1.98
N PRO A 21 -7.17 -16.21 2.16
CA PRO A 21 -7.86 -15.41 3.18
C PRO A 21 -9.32 -15.14 2.85
N PHE A 22 -9.71 -15.16 1.57
CA PHE A 22 -11.10 -14.89 1.15
C PHE A 22 -12.02 -16.09 1.44
N GLU A 23 -11.52 -17.31 1.20
CA GLU A 23 -12.26 -18.52 1.49
C GLU A 23 -11.95 -19.11 2.87
N ASN A 24 -10.98 -18.53 3.60
CA ASN A 24 -10.45 -19.02 4.88
C ASN A 24 -10.06 -20.53 4.79
N LYS A 25 -9.41 -20.90 3.70
CA LYS A 25 -8.99 -22.27 3.43
C LYS A 25 -7.47 -22.43 3.41
N LYS A 26 -7.01 -23.60 3.83
CA LYS A 26 -5.61 -24.02 3.70
C LYS A 26 -5.57 -25.32 2.89
N TYR A 27 -4.69 -25.34 1.87
CA TYR A 27 -4.49 -26.54 1.06
C TYR A 27 -3.06 -26.58 0.52
N LYS A 28 -2.54 -27.78 0.26
CA LYS A 28 -1.21 -27.97 -0.34
C LYS A 28 -1.34 -27.89 -1.85
N SER A 29 -0.55 -27.04 -2.50
CA SER A 29 -0.51 -26.94 -3.95
C SER A 29 0.74 -26.18 -4.40
N ASP A 30 1.03 -26.26 -5.71
CA ASP A 30 2.07 -25.46 -6.35
C ASP A 30 1.43 -24.26 -7.06
N ILE A 31 2.21 -23.17 -7.21
CA ILE A 31 1.78 -21.97 -7.93
C ILE A 31 2.75 -21.69 -9.07
N TYR A 32 2.24 -21.61 -10.30
CA TYR A 32 3.01 -21.17 -11.47
C TYR A 32 2.71 -19.71 -11.78
N ILE A 33 3.78 -18.90 -11.77
CA ILE A 33 3.75 -17.47 -12.04
C ILE A 33 4.50 -17.24 -13.36
N LYS A 34 3.85 -16.53 -14.28
CA LYS A 34 4.43 -16.13 -15.57
C LYS A 34 4.13 -14.67 -15.85
N ASN A 35 5.15 -13.89 -16.17
CA ASN A 35 5.03 -12.45 -16.41
C ASN A 35 4.34 -11.71 -15.26
N GLY A 36 4.69 -12.04 -14.01
CA GLY A 36 4.12 -11.42 -12.81
C GLY A 36 2.68 -11.81 -12.49
N LEU A 37 2.08 -12.78 -13.21
CA LEU A 37 0.70 -13.22 -13.01
C LEU A 37 0.64 -14.69 -12.63
N ILE A 38 -0.20 -15.04 -11.66
CA ILE A 38 -0.53 -16.42 -11.35
C ILE A 38 -1.27 -17.02 -12.55
N LYS A 39 -0.71 -18.08 -13.14
CA LYS A 39 -1.28 -18.78 -14.30
C LYS A 39 -1.93 -20.08 -13.94
N LYS A 40 -1.40 -20.76 -12.90
CA LYS A 40 -1.92 -22.05 -12.44
C LYS A 40 -1.72 -22.20 -10.95
N ILE A 41 -2.66 -22.87 -10.31
CA ILE A 41 -2.56 -23.39 -8.94
C ILE A 41 -3.00 -24.85 -9.05
N GLU A 42 -2.08 -25.79 -9.01
CA GLU A 42 -2.32 -27.21 -9.22
C GLU A 42 -1.31 -28.02 -8.38
N GLU A 43 -1.65 -29.25 -8.04
CA GLU A 43 -0.69 -30.16 -7.40
C GLU A 43 0.34 -30.66 -8.43
N ASN A 44 1.60 -30.73 -8.03
CA ASN A 44 2.70 -31.32 -8.81
C ASN A 44 2.91 -30.65 -10.19
N ILE A 45 3.02 -29.34 -10.23
CA ILE A 45 3.35 -28.61 -11.47
C ILE A 45 4.73 -29.06 -11.95
N LYS A 46 4.77 -29.70 -13.11
CA LYS A 46 5.99 -30.08 -13.81
C LYS A 46 6.29 -29.04 -14.88
N SER A 47 7.36 -28.29 -14.71
CA SER A 47 7.87 -27.39 -15.71
C SER A 47 9.40 -27.34 -15.61
N ASN A 48 10.05 -27.34 -16.77
CA ASN A 48 11.49 -27.15 -16.88
C ASN A 48 11.85 -25.70 -17.19
N ASP A 49 10.84 -24.80 -17.17
CA ASP A 49 10.97 -23.40 -17.57
C ASP A 49 10.72 -22.50 -16.36
N GLY A 50 11.78 -21.89 -15.86
CA GLY A 50 11.73 -20.90 -14.80
C GLY A 50 12.43 -21.28 -13.49
N LEU A 51 12.37 -20.34 -12.53
CA LEU A 51 12.92 -20.51 -11.19
C LEU A 51 11.98 -21.34 -10.33
N ILE A 52 12.47 -22.44 -9.78
CA ILE A 52 11.74 -23.26 -8.81
C ILE A 52 12.13 -22.81 -7.40
N ILE A 53 11.15 -22.47 -6.59
CA ILE A 53 11.30 -22.13 -5.18
C ILE A 53 10.60 -23.20 -4.35
N ASP A 54 11.37 -23.98 -3.59
CA ASP A 54 10.81 -24.96 -2.66
C ASP A 54 10.22 -24.25 -1.43
N CYS A 55 8.91 -24.35 -1.29
CA CYS A 55 8.13 -23.80 -0.19
C CYS A 55 7.70 -24.87 0.83
N ASN A 56 8.41 -26.01 0.89
CA ASN A 56 8.10 -27.05 1.86
C ASN A 56 8.12 -26.48 3.29
N ASN A 57 7.09 -26.80 4.07
CA ASN A 57 6.84 -26.28 5.42
C ASN A 57 6.66 -24.73 5.49
N LYS A 58 6.36 -24.08 4.38
CA LYS A 58 6.05 -22.65 4.35
C LYS A 58 4.59 -22.42 4.02
N ILE A 59 4.05 -21.30 4.54
CA ILE A 59 2.73 -20.81 4.16
C ILE A 59 2.93 -19.81 3.02
N ILE A 60 2.15 -19.98 1.95
CA ILE A 60 2.04 -19.04 0.84
C ILE A 60 0.72 -18.31 1.01
N THR A 61 0.77 -16.98 1.07
CA THR A 61 -0.43 -16.13 1.15
C THR A 61 -0.28 -14.94 0.21
N THR A 62 -1.34 -14.16 0.04
CA THR A 62 -1.28 -12.83 -0.59
C THR A 62 -0.33 -11.94 0.18
N GLY A 63 0.23 -10.91 -0.46
CA GLY A 63 0.98 -9.85 0.21
C GLY A 63 0.12 -9.17 1.29
N PHE A 64 0.79 -8.67 2.33
CA PHE A 64 0.10 -7.96 3.41
C PHE A 64 -0.21 -6.52 2.99
N VAL A 65 -1.27 -5.97 3.58
CA VAL A 65 -1.68 -4.57 3.41
C VAL A 65 -1.58 -3.89 4.77
N ASP A 66 -0.83 -2.78 4.86
CA ASP A 66 -0.80 -1.93 6.03
C ASP A 66 -1.65 -0.69 5.73
N ILE A 67 -2.71 -0.48 6.50
CA ILE A 67 -3.64 0.65 6.31
C ILE A 67 -3.25 1.89 7.11
N HIS A 68 -2.17 1.85 7.92
CA HIS A 68 -1.77 2.95 8.79
C HIS A 68 -0.27 2.93 9.06
N ALA A 69 0.52 3.60 8.25
CA ALA A 69 1.97 3.71 8.43
C ALA A 69 2.46 5.16 8.31
N HIS A 70 3.66 5.42 8.84
CA HIS A 70 4.25 6.76 8.87
C HIS A 70 5.60 6.77 8.16
N PHE A 71 5.64 7.20 6.91
CA PHE A 71 6.89 7.30 6.14
C PHE A 71 7.58 8.66 6.23
N ARG A 72 7.08 9.58 7.02
CA ARG A 72 7.72 10.82 7.47
C ARG A 72 8.21 11.79 6.39
N GLU A 73 8.17 11.44 5.13
CA GLU A 73 8.51 12.29 3.99
C GLU A 73 7.21 12.81 3.33
N PRO A 74 7.09 14.13 3.14
CA PRO A 74 8.14 15.17 3.24
C PRO A 74 8.43 15.68 4.65
N GLY A 75 9.64 16.24 4.82
CA GLY A 75 10.03 17.14 5.92
C GLY A 75 10.58 16.48 7.18
N GLN A 76 10.55 15.17 7.29
CA GLN A 76 11.15 14.42 8.41
C GLN A 76 11.98 13.23 7.89
N GLU A 77 12.68 13.41 6.77
CA GLU A 77 13.44 12.38 6.06
C GLU A 77 14.59 11.79 6.90
N ASN A 78 15.01 12.51 7.94
CA ASN A 78 15.97 12.01 8.92
C ASN A 78 15.44 10.86 9.77
N LYS A 79 14.10 10.71 9.85
CA LYS A 79 13.44 9.62 10.58
C LYS A 79 13.13 8.45 9.64
N GLU A 80 12.49 8.74 8.51
CA GLU A 80 12.10 7.76 7.51
C GLU A 80 11.83 8.46 6.18
N THR A 81 12.17 7.82 5.07
CA THR A 81 11.78 8.25 3.72
C THR A 81 10.76 7.30 3.12
N ILE A 82 10.03 7.75 2.08
CA ILE A 82 9.13 6.87 1.33
C ILE A 82 9.89 5.65 0.79
N LYS A 83 11.15 5.84 0.37
CA LYS A 83 11.99 4.75 -0.14
C LYS A 83 12.38 3.75 0.95
N THR A 84 12.87 4.22 2.10
CA THR A 84 13.36 3.31 3.16
C THR A 84 12.21 2.58 3.83
N GLY A 85 11.08 3.27 4.07
CA GLY A 85 9.85 2.66 4.56
C GLY A 85 9.30 1.59 3.61
N SER A 86 9.29 1.86 2.30
CA SER A 86 8.89 0.87 1.29
C SER A 86 9.77 -0.37 1.30
N MET A 87 11.09 -0.20 1.44
CA MET A 87 12.02 -1.34 1.50
C MET A 87 11.82 -2.16 2.78
N SER A 88 11.56 -1.51 3.89
CA SER A 88 11.24 -2.16 5.16
C SER A 88 9.92 -2.94 5.09
N ALA A 89 8.88 -2.32 4.54
CA ALA A 89 7.59 -2.96 4.33
C ALA A 89 7.70 -4.19 3.40
N MET A 90 8.40 -4.05 2.28
CA MET A 90 8.67 -5.18 1.37
C MET A 90 9.38 -6.33 2.08
N ALA A 91 10.37 -6.04 2.92
CA ALA A 91 11.08 -7.06 3.69
C ALA A 91 10.16 -7.76 4.71
N GLY A 92 9.12 -7.08 5.18
CA GLY A 92 8.06 -7.64 6.03
C GLY A 92 6.96 -8.39 5.27
N GLY A 93 7.01 -8.44 3.93
CA GLY A 93 6.00 -9.10 3.10
C GLY A 93 4.77 -8.24 2.78
N PHE A 94 4.84 -6.93 3.01
CA PHE A 94 3.79 -6.00 2.61
C PHE A 94 3.94 -5.64 1.12
N THR A 95 2.83 -5.64 0.41
CA THR A 95 2.73 -5.22 -1.00
C THR A 95 2.07 -3.86 -1.15
N ASP A 96 1.31 -3.46 -0.17
CA ASP A 96 0.51 -2.24 -0.15
C ASP A 96 0.60 -1.56 1.22
N VAL A 97 0.83 -0.25 1.23
CA VAL A 97 0.94 0.53 2.47
C VAL A 97 0.21 1.86 2.31
N CYS A 98 -0.74 2.14 3.20
CA CYS A 98 -1.37 3.44 3.32
C CYS A 98 -0.53 4.32 4.24
N ILE A 99 -0.10 5.50 3.76
CA ILE A 99 0.72 6.42 4.55
C ILE A 99 -0.10 7.60 5.07
N MET A 100 0.08 7.88 6.35
CA MET A 100 -0.64 8.92 7.06
C MET A 100 -0.14 10.33 6.67
N PRO A 101 -1.02 11.36 6.72
CA PRO A 101 -0.72 12.69 6.21
C PRO A 101 0.10 13.58 7.16
N ASN A 102 0.46 13.11 8.35
CA ASN A 102 1.16 13.89 9.38
C ASN A 102 2.66 14.08 9.09
N THR A 103 2.95 14.66 7.97
CA THR A 103 4.27 15.05 7.48
C THR A 103 4.51 16.58 7.68
N SER A 104 5.60 17.14 7.19
CA SER A 104 5.91 18.57 7.30
C SER A 104 6.41 19.12 5.96
N PRO A 105 5.54 19.79 5.15
CA PRO A 105 4.13 20.07 5.41
C PRO A 105 3.24 18.82 5.42
N PRO A 106 2.03 18.91 5.99
CA PRO A 106 1.05 17.82 5.91
C PRO A 106 0.62 17.52 4.47
N ILE A 107 0.15 16.29 4.23
CA ILE A 107 -0.41 15.91 2.94
C ILE A 107 -1.88 16.37 2.90
N ASP A 108 -2.12 17.64 2.61
CA ASP A 108 -3.44 18.29 2.65
C ASP A 108 -3.86 18.93 1.33
N SER A 109 -3.09 18.67 0.26
CA SER A 109 -3.35 19.23 -1.08
C SER A 109 -3.10 18.21 -2.19
N PRO A 110 -3.66 18.43 -3.40
CA PRO A 110 -3.42 17.59 -4.58
C PRO A 110 -1.92 17.49 -4.94
N GLU A 111 -1.15 18.56 -4.74
CA GLU A 111 0.28 18.60 -5.02
C GLU A 111 1.06 17.68 -4.07
N ALA A 112 0.67 17.67 -2.79
CA ALA A 112 1.29 16.81 -1.79
C ALA A 112 1.01 15.32 -2.09
N ILE A 113 -0.19 14.98 -2.55
CA ILE A 113 -0.54 13.61 -3.01
C ILE A 113 0.35 13.22 -4.21
N ARG A 114 0.46 14.10 -5.23
CA ARG A 114 1.31 13.83 -6.39
C ARG A 114 2.76 13.63 -6.00
N PHE A 115 3.29 14.48 -5.11
CA PHE A 115 4.66 14.34 -4.61
C PHE A 115 4.92 12.95 -4.05
N VAL A 116 4.02 12.42 -3.22
CA VAL A 116 4.13 11.07 -2.66
C VAL A 116 4.13 10.02 -3.75
N LEU A 117 3.17 10.08 -4.68
CA LEU A 117 3.02 9.08 -5.75
C LEU A 117 4.19 9.11 -6.72
N ASP A 118 4.72 10.29 -7.08
CA ASP A 118 5.89 10.43 -7.94
C ASP A 118 7.13 9.80 -7.29
N LYS A 119 7.33 10.01 -5.99
CA LYS A 119 8.39 9.37 -5.22
C LYS A 119 8.23 7.84 -5.17
N ALA A 120 6.98 7.37 -5.09
CA ALA A 120 6.66 5.96 -4.99
C ALA A 120 6.72 5.20 -6.33
N ALA A 121 6.62 5.87 -7.47
CA ALA A 121 6.43 5.28 -8.80
C ALA A 121 7.45 4.20 -9.20
N ALA A 122 8.67 4.25 -8.68
CA ALA A 122 9.74 3.28 -8.98
C ALA A 122 10.01 2.31 -7.82
N LEU A 123 9.18 2.33 -6.78
CA LEU A 123 9.36 1.48 -5.60
C LEU A 123 8.69 0.10 -5.78
N PRO A 124 9.10 -0.89 -4.99
CA PRO A 124 8.68 -2.28 -5.20
C PRO A 124 7.27 -2.60 -4.68
N ILE A 125 6.70 -1.73 -3.85
CA ILE A 125 5.36 -1.89 -3.27
C ILE A 125 4.49 -0.71 -3.64
N ASN A 126 3.18 -0.88 -3.51
CA ASN A 126 2.21 0.18 -3.75
C ASN A 126 2.12 1.09 -2.51
N ILE A 127 2.24 2.39 -2.73
CA ILE A 127 2.04 3.39 -1.69
C ILE A 127 0.72 4.12 -1.98
N HIS A 128 -0.13 4.13 -0.97
CA HIS A 128 -1.45 4.73 -1.01
C HIS A 128 -1.49 5.93 -0.06
N PRO A 129 -1.37 7.17 -0.55
CA PRO A 129 -1.40 8.33 0.33
C PRO A 129 -2.79 8.58 0.91
N ILE A 130 -2.84 8.85 2.21
CA ILE A 130 -4.01 9.36 2.92
C ILE A 130 -3.87 10.88 2.97
N GLY A 131 -4.93 11.62 2.59
CA GLY A 131 -4.96 13.06 2.69
C GLY A 131 -5.41 13.54 4.07
N ALA A 132 -4.97 14.73 4.51
CA ALA A 132 -5.48 15.32 5.73
C ALA A 132 -6.96 15.73 5.58
N ILE A 133 -7.75 15.54 6.63
CA ILE A 133 -9.15 16.03 6.69
C ILE A 133 -9.19 17.55 6.65
N THR A 134 -8.31 18.16 7.47
CA THR A 134 -8.28 19.62 7.63
C THR A 134 -6.97 20.22 7.16
N ARG A 135 -7.04 21.44 6.64
CA ARG A 135 -5.87 22.18 6.17
C ARG A 135 -4.86 22.36 7.30
N ASN A 136 -3.59 22.02 7.00
CA ASN A 136 -2.50 21.95 7.97
C ASN A 136 -2.79 21.10 9.22
N GLN A 137 -3.79 20.22 9.16
CA GLN A 137 -4.28 19.42 10.30
C GLN A 137 -4.67 20.28 11.52
N LEU A 138 -5.23 21.49 11.31
CA LEU A 138 -5.57 22.44 12.36
C LEU A 138 -7.01 22.28 12.90
N GLY A 139 -7.83 21.39 12.33
CA GLY A 139 -9.22 21.16 12.76
C GLY A 139 -10.18 22.32 12.47
N LYS A 140 -9.80 23.33 11.65
CA LYS A 140 -10.54 24.57 11.45
C LYS A 140 -11.34 24.61 10.16
N GLU A 141 -10.76 24.17 9.06
CA GLU A 141 -11.37 24.13 7.72
C GLU A 141 -10.98 22.85 7.01
N ILE A 142 -11.86 22.32 6.16
CA ILE A 142 -11.57 21.13 5.38
C ILE A 142 -10.47 21.42 4.34
N SER A 143 -9.68 20.38 4.05
CA SER A 143 -8.67 20.40 2.98
C SER A 143 -9.34 20.28 1.59
N GLU A 144 -8.54 20.24 0.54
CA GLU A 144 -9.02 20.02 -0.83
C GLU A 144 -9.29 18.55 -1.12
N ILE A 145 -10.19 17.92 -0.33
CA ILE A 145 -10.47 16.48 -0.36
C ILE A 145 -10.72 15.97 -1.79
N GLY A 146 -11.63 16.59 -2.54
CA GLY A 146 -11.95 16.19 -3.91
C GLY A 146 -10.77 16.30 -4.87
N GLY A 147 -9.92 17.32 -4.69
CA GLY A 147 -8.68 17.49 -5.43
C GLY A 147 -7.68 16.38 -5.10
N MET A 148 -7.50 16.06 -3.83
CA MET A 148 -6.62 14.97 -3.37
C MET A 148 -7.07 13.61 -3.90
N VAL A 149 -8.36 13.30 -3.85
CA VAL A 149 -8.90 12.03 -4.39
C VAL A 149 -8.66 11.89 -5.88
N LYS A 150 -8.94 12.94 -6.65
CA LYS A 150 -8.65 12.96 -8.11
C LYS A 150 -7.17 12.73 -8.43
N ASN A 151 -6.29 13.00 -7.47
CA ASN A 151 -4.85 12.80 -7.60
C ASN A 151 -4.34 11.54 -6.90
N GLY A 152 -5.24 10.68 -6.38
CA GLY A 152 -4.90 9.33 -5.91
C GLY A 152 -4.87 9.15 -4.39
N ALA A 153 -5.41 10.09 -3.60
CA ALA A 153 -5.67 9.83 -2.19
C ALA A 153 -6.72 8.73 -2.04
N VAL A 154 -6.48 7.77 -1.15
CA VAL A 154 -7.36 6.61 -0.94
C VAL A 154 -8.26 6.75 0.29
N ALA A 155 -7.92 7.65 1.20
CA ALA A 155 -8.68 7.95 2.41
C ALA A 155 -8.35 9.36 2.90
N ILE A 156 -9.02 9.79 3.97
CA ILE A 156 -8.71 11.04 4.67
C ILE A 156 -8.59 10.79 6.18
N SER A 157 -7.63 11.46 6.81
CA SER A 157 -7.42 11.39 8.26
C SER A 157 -6.58 12.57 8.75
N ASP A 158 -6.85 13.09 9.94
CA ASP A 158 -5.91 13.97 10.65
C ASP A 158 -5.04 13.20 11.65
N ASP A 159 -4.99 11.86 11.52
CA ASP A 159 -4.20 10.95 12.34
C ASP A 159 -4.44 11.17 13.85
N GLY A 160 -3.39 11.44 14.61
CA GLY A 160 -3.47 11.67 16.05
C GLY A 160 -4.05 13.05 16.46
N LEU A 161 -4.48 13.88 15.53
CA LEU A 161 -5.05 15.21 15.78
C LEU A 161 -6.57 15.19 15.56
N PRO A 162 -7.39 15.02 16.63
CA PRO A 162 -8.84 14.90 16.45
C PRO A 162 -9.46 16.21 15.93
N VAL A 163 -10.37 16.10 14.96
CA VAL A 163 -11.19 17.22 14.49
C VAL A 163 -12.30 17.46 15.51
N VAL A 164 -12.04 18.32 16.49
CA VAL A 164 -12.97 18.58 17.62
C VAL A 164 -14.19 19.41 17.22
N ASN A 165 -14.12 20.14 16.10
CA ASN A 165 -15.27 20.88 15.59
C ASN A 165 -16.20 19.93 14.83
N GLY A 166 -17.34 19.57 15.45
CA GLY A 166 -18.30 18.64 14.87
C GLY A 166 -18.87 19.11 13.51
N ASN A 167 -18.99 20.41 13.26
CA ASN A 167 -19.44 20.90 11.95
C ASN A 167 -18.39 20.67 10.87
N VAL A 168 -17.11 20.95 11.17
CA VAL A 168 -16.00 20.67 10.23
C VAL A 168 -15.94 19.18 9.90
N LEU A 169 -16.00 18.33 10.92
CA LEU A 169 -16.00 16.87 10.73
C LEU A 169 -17.20 16.41 9.90
N ARG A 170 -18.42 16.90 10.22
CA ARG A 170 -19.62 16.56 9.46
C ARG A 170 -19.49 16.95 8.00
N PHE A 171 -19.06 18.19 7.70
CA PHE A 171 -18.86 18.62 6.31
C PHE A 171 -17.80 17.79 5.59
N ALA A 172 -16.70 17.45 6.25
CA ALA A 172 -15.69 16.58 5.66
C ALA A 172 -16.26 15.20 5.29
N LEU A 173 -17.00 14.57 6.20
CA LEU A 173 -17.63 13.26 5.96
C LEU A 173 -18.70 13.32 4.87
N GLU A 174 -19.62 14.27 4.92
CA GLU A 174 -20.66 14.48 3.88
C GLU A 174 -20.03 14.71 2.51
N TYR A 175 -18.96 15.51 2.44
CA TYR A 175 -18.25 15.76 1.18
C TYR A 175 -17.50 14.52 0.68
N SER A 176 -16.92 13.73 1.59
CA SER A 176 -16.16 12.51 1.27
C SER A 176 -17.05 11.42 0.69
N CYS A 177 -18.33 11.34 1.08
CA CYS A 177 -19.28 10.38 0.52
C CYS A 177 -19.40 10.50 -1.01
N ASN A 178 -19.25 11.69 -1.57
CA ASN A 178 -19.28 11.90 -3.03
C ASN A 178 -18.10 11.26 -3.75
N TRP A 179 -17.06 10.86 -3.02
CA TRP A 179 -15.82 10.30 -3.55
C TRP A 179 -15.60 8.84 -3.15
N TYR A 180 -16.60 8.21 -2.49
CA TYR A 180 -16.50 6.85 -1.95
C TYR A 180 -15.30 6.66 -0.99
N LEU A 181 -14.90 7.72 -0.28
CA LEU A 181 -13.93 7.66 0.81
C LEU A 181 -14.64 7.36 2.14
N TYR A 182 -14.00 6.54 2.94
CA TYR A 182 -14.45 6.20 4.29
C TYR A 182 -13.39 6.55 5.32
#